data_d3c2b3ec5832a9d393dc8ca06425fe8d
#
_entry.id   d3c2b3ec5832a9d393dc8ca06425fe8d
#
_cell.length_a   1.000
_cell.length_b   1.000
_cell.length_c   1.000
_cell.angle_alpha   90.00
_cell.angle_beta   90.00
_cell.angle_gamma   90.00
#
_symmetry.space_group_name_H-M   'P 1'
#
loop_
_entity.id
_entity.type
_entity.pdbx_description
1 polymer ?
#
loop_
_entity_poly.entity_id
_entity_poly.type
_entity_poly.pdbx_seq_one_letter_code
_entity_poly.pdbx_strand_id
1 'polypeptide(L)'
;MENLIQGFKDFFTMPESSGFFGGLLSYLVYFSRFMLPIIAVAVISRCVRSMLSERYEPEVWGYLDLPDGSRVPLRHWECTIGKSRGCDIVVNSQKLASRQVVLIRNEQGKWTAFDIGGGNPSYVNDEEIPENGAALLDGDTLELSGCSLNFFNLTEDERSVVASRRTAPGRSYSPLAMFAYISLFQFLLMFQHFYYAKAELRAPIALAFIALFAIMWIYFLFLRAMGRRGFEVEAIAFFLSSIGMSVCASSAPAALVKQIILLIVGIAVFVALCWWLRDMKRVKASRVIAAGIAVGLLAINLVLGTEKFGAKNWISIGGFTVQPSEFVKILYIFAGAATLDRLYRGRNLLLYIVFSAVCVGALALMGDFGGALVFFATFLVISFMRSGSIGTIILAVSGAALAGFLALSIKPHIAQRFANWGHVWEDINGAGFQQTRALAASASGGFFGLGAGNGWLHSIVAADTDLVFGMVTEELGLIIGVCAIAAIIVLAAFTIKNAAQGRSSFYVIAGCAAVSMLMVQLGLNVFGSLDILPFTGVTFPFVSMGGSSLISCWALLAFVKATDTRKNASLAIKAPTKMHDVNEFTIQEEAPRPVQRPAPQPEDYFGVNERLDEFQEDDLRNLFDRRNENRGQNR
;
A
#
# COMPACT_ATOMS: atom_id res chain seq x y z
N MET A 1 46.62 7.66 -2.19
CA MET A 1 45.35 7.19 -2.71
C MET A 1 45.49 5.86 -3.43
N GLU A 2 46.45 5.70 -4.31
CA GLU A 2 46.73 4.42 -4.99
C GLU A 2 47.02 3.26 -4.02
N ASN A 3 47.81 3.47 -2.97
CA ASN A 3 48.09 2.44 -1.97
C ASN A 3 46.83 2.02 -1.18
N LEU A 4 45.88 2.89 -1.01
CA LEU A 4 44.60 2.62 -0.33
C LEU A 4 43.67 1.84 -1.27
N ILE A 5 43.66 2.17 -2.55
CA ILE A 5 42.95 1.45 -3.61
C ILE A 5 43.58 0.07 -3.84
N GLN A 6 44.91 -0.03 -3.80
CA GLN A 6 45.61 -1.32 -3.93
C GLN A 6 45.35 -2.20 -2.69
N GLY A 7 45.46 -1.66 -1.46
CA GLY A 7 45.12 -2.38 -0.25
C GLY A 7 43.66 -2.83 -0.21
N PHE A 8 42.75 -2.03 -0.77
CA PHE A 8 41.33 -2.40 -0.93
C PHE A 8 41.17 -3.53 -1.95
N LYS A 9 41.87 -3.47 -3.09
CA LYS A 9 41.89 -4.55 -4.08
C LYS A 9 42.49 -5.83 -3.51
N ASP A 10 43.60 -5.74 -2.77
CA ASP A 10 44.27 -6.89 -2.17
C ASP A 10 43.42 -7.56 -1.08
N PHE A 11 42.61 -6.79 -0.34
CA PHE A 11 41.63 -7.32 0.61
C PHE A 11 40.55 -8.16 -0.10
N PHE A 12 40.14 -7.76 -1.31
CA PHE A 12 39.11 -8.46 -2.08
C PHE A 12 39.69 -9.62 -2.94
N THR A 13 41.00 -9.70 -3.17
CA THR A 13 41.68 -10.84 -3.78
C THR A 13 42.06 -11.85 -2.71
N MET A 14 41.06 -12.49 -2.06
CA MET A 14 41.39 -13.61 -1.17
C MET A 14 41.99 -14.75 -1.99
N PRO A 15 43.14 -15.31 -1.57
CA PRO A 15 43.67 -16.51 -2.20
C PRO A 15 42.66 -17.65 -2.05
N GLU A 16 42.61 -18.57 -3.00
CA GLU A 16 41.93 -19.86 -2.87
C GLU A 16 42.56 -20.60 -1.67
N SER A 17 42.08 -20.34 -0.48
CA SER A 17 42.62 -20.86 0.75
C SER A 17 42.09 -22.27 0.97
N SER A 18 42.80 -23.26 0.48
CA SER A 18 42.75 -24.64 0.95
C SER A 18 43.34 -24.75 2.35
N GLY A 19 42.80 -24.08 3.35
CA GLY A 19 43.29 -24.05 4.72
C GLY A 19 42.20 -23.79 5.75
N PHE A 20 42.60 -23.74 7.03
CA PHE A 20 41.70 -23.50 8.16
C PHE A 20 40.76 -22.29 7.95
N PHE A 21 41.27 -21.19 7.38
CA PHE A 21 40.46 -20.00 7.07
C PHE A 21 39.40 -20.24 5.99
N GLY A 22 39.67 -21.03 4.97
CA GLY A 22 38.68 -21.39 3.94
C GLY A 22 37.55 -22.24 4.55
N GLY A 23 37.91 -23.18 5.44
CA GLY A 23 36.94 -23.98 6.17
C GLY A 23 36.09 -23.13 7.08
N LEU A 24 36.67 -22.22 7.86
CA LEU A 24 35.91 -21.30 8.73
C LEU A 24 34.95 -20.42 7.94
N LEU A 25 35.38 -19.87 6.80
CA LEU A 25 34.55 -19.01 5.94
C LEU A 25 33.36 -19.77 5.39
N SER A 26 33.54 -21.01 4.93
CA SER A 26 32.44 -21.85 4.44
C SER A 26 31.41 -22.16 5.54
N TYR A 27 31.86 -22.43 6.78
CA TYR A 27 30.95 -22.60 7.91
C TYR A 27 30.16 -21.31 8.23
N LEU A 28 30.79 -20.14 8.16
CA LEU A 28 30.12 -18.85 8.37
C LEU A 28 29.07 -18.58 7.29
N VAL A 29 29.37 -18.89 6.02
CA VAL A 29 28.39 -18.76 4.93
C VAL A 29 27.23 -19.73 5.15
N TYR A 30 27.53 -20.98 5.51
CA TYR A 30 26.50 -21.98 5.79
C TYR A 30 25.61 -21.53 6.98
N PHE A 31 26.20 -21.04 8.06
CA PHE A 31 25.46 -20.48 9.20
C PHE A 31 24.61 -19.25 8.81
N SER A 32 25.13 -18.37 7.95
CA SER A 32 24.42 -17.19 7.49
C SER A 32 23.12 -17.54 6.71
N ARG A 33 23.07 -18.70 6.04
CA ARG A 33 21.84 -19.20 5.36
C ARG A 33 20.70 -19.44 6.34
N PHE A 34 20.99 -19.93 7.56
CA PHE A 34 19.96 -20.12 8.58
C PHE A 34 19.60 -18.82 9.28
N MET A 35 20.53 -17.88 9.39
CA MET A 35 20.27 -16.58 10.03
C MET A 35 19.40 -15.66 9.20
N LEU A 36 19.54 -15.67 7.87
CA LEU A 36 18.77 -14.82 6.97
C LEU A 36 17.24 -14.97 7.14
N PRO A 37 16.64 -16.17 7.11
CA PRO A 37 15.21 -16.35 7.36
C PRO A 37 14.76 -15.89 8.75
N ILE A 38 15.56 -16.12 9.79
CA ILE A 38 15.25 -15.67 11.15
C ILE A 38 15.18 -14.15 11.21
N ILE A 39 16.12 -13.46 10.58
CA ILE A 39 16.15 -12.00 10.52
C ILE A 39 14.98 -11.49 9.68
N ALA A 40 14.67 -12.11 8.53
CA ALA A 40 13.54 -11.76 7.70
C ALA A 40 12.21 -11.84 8.48
N VAL A 41 11.98 -12.94 9.21
CA VAL A 41 10.82 -13.11 10.08
C VAL A 41 10.80 -12.06 11.20
N ALA A 42 11.95 -11.72 11.78
CA ALA A 42 12.05 -10.69 12.81
C ALA A 42 11.68 -9.30 12.25
N VAL A 43 12.14 -8.94 11.04
CA VAL A 43 11.79 -7.68 10.36
C VAL A 43 10.27 -7.63 10.15
N ILE A 44 9.69 -8.65 9.51
CA ILE A 44 8.24 -8.68 9.22
C ILE A 44 7.42 -8.67 10.52
N SER A 45 7.76 -9.48 11.51
CA SER A 45 7.10 -9.47 12.82
C SER A 45 7.09 -8.10 13.49
N ARG A 46 8.22 -7.37 13.43
CA ARG A 46 8.30 -6.01 13.98
C ARG A 46 7.45 -5.02 13.19
N CYS A 47 7.46 -5.09 11.87
CA CYS A 47 6.59 -4.26 11.01
C CYS A 47 5.11 -4.55 11.31
N VAL A 48 4.70 -5.82 11.35
CA VAL A 48 3.32 -6.22 11.69
C VAL A 48 2.90 -5.68 13.04
N ARG A 49 3.73 -5.90 14.08
CA ARG A 49 3.41 -5.42 15.43
C ARG A 49 3.33 -3.90 15.50
N SER A 50 4.22 -3.19 14.80
CA SER A 50 4.20 -1.72 14.78
C SER A 50 2.98 -1.19 14.03
N MET A 51 2.69 -1.72 12.83
CA MET A 51 1.62 -1.21 11.97
C MET A 51 0.21 -1.59 12.43
N LEU A 52 0.05 -2.81 12.95
CA LEU A 52 -1.29 -3.36 13.23
C LEU A 52 -1.70 -3.26 14.70
N SER A 53 -0.75 -3.17 15.64
CA SER A 53 -1.06 -3.11 17.08
C SER A 53 -1.40 -1.71 17.58
N GLU A 54 -0.94 -0.66 16.91
CA GLU A 54 -1.18 0.71 17.38
C GLU A 54 -2.64 1.09 17.19
N ARG A 55 -3.30 1.43 18.30
CA ARG A 55 -4.59 2.11 18.33
C ARG A 55 -4.31 3.59 18.53
N TYR A 56 -4.82 4.44 17.65
CA TYR A 56 -4.75 5.88 17.80
C TYR A 56 -6.14 6.47 17.55
N GLU A 57 -6.42 7.56 18.25
CA GLU A 57 -7.68 8.26 18.07
C GLU A 57 -7.71 8.94 16.71
N PRO A 58 -8.81 8.81 15.93
CA PRO A 58 -8.94 9.49 14.65
C PRO A 58 -8.98 11.02 14.85
N GLU A 59 -8.63 11.76 13.82
CA GLU A 59 -8.79 13.21 13.83
C GLU A 59 -10.27 13.58 13.85
N VAL A 60 -10.63 14.58 14.65
CA VAL A 60 -11.99 15.15 14.70
C VAL A 60 -11.92 16.55 14.10
N TRP A 61 -12.85 16.85 13.21
CA TRP A 61 -12.89 18.09 12.46
C TRP A 61 -14.11 18.97 12.79
N GLY A 62 -15.11 18.42 13.46
CA GLY A 62 -16.34 19.03 13.89
C GLY A 62 -17.23 18.01 14.58
N TYR A 63 -18.38 18.43 14.99
CA TYR A 63 -19.40 17.58 15.61
C TYR A 63 -20.77 17.86 14.97
N LEU A 64 -21.61 16.85 14.99
CA LEU A 64 -23.00 16.95 14.60
C LEU A 64 -23.86 16.40 15.73
N ASP A 65 -24.75 17.22 16.29
CA ASP A 65 -25.70 16.77 17.29
C ASP A 65 -26.95 16.23 16.58
N LEU A 66 -27.33 15.00 16.90
CA LEU A 66 -28.46 14.30 16.32
C LEU A 66 -29.74 14.59 17.14
N PRO A 67 -30.93 14.35 16.56
CA PRO A 67 -32.20 14.57 17.26
C PRO A 67 -32.39 13.76 18.54
N ASP A 68 -31.65 12.64 18.67
CA ASP A 68 -31.64 11.78 19.86
C ASP A 68 -30.74 12.31 21.00
N GLY A 69 -30.12 13.49 20.81
CA GLY A 69 -29.18 14.09 21.74
C GLY A 69 -27.78 13.54 21.67
N SER A 70 -27.51 12.58 20.79
CA SER A 70 -26.15 12.05 20.60
C SER A 70 -25.29 13.01 19.80
N ARG A 71 -24.01 13.18 20.22
CA ARG A 71 -23.01 13.99 19.52
C ARG A 71 -22.07 13.10 18.73
N VAL A 72 -22.12 13.21 17.39
CA VAL A 72 -21.30 12.41 16.46
C VAL A 72 -20.09 13.22 15.98
N PRO A 73 -18.85 12.73 16.16
CA PRO A 73 -17.66 13.42 15.68
C PRO A 73 -17.52 13.27 14.17
N LEU A 74 -17.27 14.36 13.47
CA LEU A 74 -16.91 14.38 12.04
C LEU A 74 -15.43 14.05 11.89
N ARG A 75 -15.13 12.84 11.44
CA ARG A 75 -13.76 12.30 11.34
C ARG A 75 -13.16 12.41 9.94
N HIS A 76 -14.01 12.62 8.93
CA HIS A 76 -13.63 12.72 7.53
C HIS A 76 -13.95 14.11 6.98
N TRP A 77 -13.20 14.54 5.97
CA TRP A 77 -13.50 15.79 5.28
C TRP A 77 -14.73 15.70 4.38
N GLU A 78 -15.19 14.51 4.12
CA GLU A 78 -16.38 14.19 3.35
C GLU A 78 -17.19 13.20 4.18
N CYS A 79 -18.34 13.66 4.70
CA CYS A 79 -19.23 12.86 5.51
C CYS A 79 -20.58 12.75 4.82
N THR A 80 -21.03 11.52 4.61
CA THR A 80 -22.37 11.23 4.08
C THR A 80 -23.37 11.04 5.20
N ILE A 81 -24.54 11.66 5.08
CA ILE A 81 -25.66 11.57 6.02
C ILE A 81 -26.84 10.92 5.32
N GLY A 82 -27.47 9.94 5.95
CA GLY A 82 -28.64 9.28 5.39
C GLY A 82 -29.11 8.08 6.19
N LYS A 83 -30.09 7.35 5.67
CA LYS A 83 -30.69 6.16 6.30
C LYS A 83 -29.83 4.90 6.13
N SER A 84 -29.00 4.82 5.09
CA SER A 84 -28.21 3.64 4.79
C SER A 84 -27.12 3.41 5.84
N ARG A 85 -26.91 2.14 6.22
CA ARG A 85 -25.77 1.74 7.09
C ARG A 85 -24.40 2.01 6.45
N GLY A 86 -24.36 2.29 5.16
CA GLY A 86 -23.15 2.70 4.44
C GLY A 86 -22.87 4.21 4.45
N CYS A 87 -23.66 5.02 5.19
CA CYS A 87 -23.37 6.42 5.45
C CYS A 87 -22.42 6.55 6.65
N ASP A 88 -21.62 7.63 6.66
CA ASP A 88 -20.73 7.96 7.79
C ASP A 88 -21.56 8.34 9.03
N ILE A 89 -22.70 8.96 8.80
CA ILE A 89 -23.69 9.35 9.84
C ILE A 89 -25.03 8.74 9.45
N VAL A 90 -25.44 7.76 10.23
CA VAL A 90 -26.72 7.09 10.02
C VAL A 90 -27.79 7.74 10.90
N VAL A 91 -28.79 8.33 10.25
CA VAL A 91 -29.96 8.88 10.94
C VAL A 91 -31.14 7.95 10.72
N ASN A 92 -31.69 7.39 11.80
CA ASN A 92 -32.74 6.39 11.75
C ASN A 92 -34.12 7.06 11.56
N SER A 93 -34.39 7.54 10.34
CA SER A 93 -35.68 8.11 9.96
C SER A 93 -36.19 7.47 8.67
N GLN A 94 -37.49 7.11 8.67
CA GLN A 94 -38.11 6.47 7.47
C GLN A 94 -38.23 7.44 6.29
N LYS A 95 -38.31 8.75 6.57
CA LYS A 95 -38.46 9.80 5.56
C LYS A 95 -37.16 10.18 4.85
N LEU A 96 -36.00 9.80 5.40
CA LEU A 96 -34.69 10.07 4.81
C LEU A 96 -34.39 9.15 3.62
N ALA A 97 -33.70 9.70 2.62
CA ALA A 97 -33.13 8.91 1.54
C ALA A 97 -32.00 8.01 2.07
N SER A 98 -31.63 6.99 1.31
CA SER A 98 -30.47 6.13 1.62
C SER A 98 -29.19 6.93 1.83
N ARG A 99 -29.00 7.98 1.02
CA ARG A 99 -27.98 9.04 1.18
C ARG A 99 -28.68 10.35 0.85
N GLN A 100 -28.76 11.28 1.78
CA GLN A 100 -29.49 12.54 1.63
C GLN A 100 -28.55 13.72 1.41
N VAL A 101 -27.60 13.90 2.31
CA VAL A 101 -26.67 15.04 2.30
C VAL A 101 -25.24 14.57 2.41
N VAL A 102 -24.34 15.32 1.79
CA VAL A 102 -22.88 15.18 1.96
C VAL A 102 -22.33 16.49 2.50
N LEU A 103 -21.65 16.40 3.63
CA LEU A 103 -20.87 17.49 4.19
C LEU A 103 -19.44 17.41 3.65
N ILE A 104 -18.94 18.49 3.07
CA ILE A 104 -17.58 18.58 2.50
C ILE A 104 -16.82 19.70 3.19
N ARG A 105 -15.68 19.34 3.80
CA ARG A 105 -14.72 20.28 4.38
C ARG A 105 -13.61 20.62 3.38
N ASN A 106 -13.31 21.90 3.22
CA ASN A 106 -12.14 22.31 2.43
C ASN A 106 -10.87 22.43 3.30
N GLU A 107 -9.72 22.63 2.67
CA GLU A 107 -8.44 22.80 3.39
C GLU A 107 -8.36 24.02 4.30
N GLN A 108 -9.20 25.04 4.04
CA GLN A 108 -9.34 26.25 4.86
C GLN A 108 -10.23 26.03 6.08
N GLY A 109 -10.78 24.85 6.26
CA GLY A 109 -11.65 24.53 7.39
C GLY A 109 -13.11 24.92 7.20
N LYS A 110 -13.52 25.39 6.03
CA LYS A 110 -14.91 25.72 5.71
C LYS A 110 -15.67 24.47 5.31
N TRP A 111 -16.84 24.28 5.86
CA TRP A 111 -17.77 23.21 5.54
C TRP A 111 -18.83 23.67 4.55
N THR A 112 -19.27 22.77 3.70
CA THR A 112 -20.34 22.99 2.73
C THR A 112 -21.23 21.74 2.71
N ALA A 113 -22.53 21.92 2.84
CA ALA A 113 -23.53 20.87 2.69
C ALA A 113 -24.01 20.80 1.24
N PHE A 114 -24.17 19.60 0.71
CA PHE A 114 -24.72 19.33 -0.61
C PHE A 114 -25.87 18.35 -0.48
N ASP A 115 -27.04 18.69 -1.01
CA ASP A 115 -28.12 17.73 -1.19
C ASP A 115 -27.79 16.82 -2.37
N ILE A 116 -27.80 15.51 -2.16
CA ILE A 116 -27.45 14.51 -3.19
C ILE A 116 -28.68 13.78 -3.73
N GLY A 117 -29.83 14.22 -3.31
CA GLY A 117 -31.12 13.78 -3.83
C GLY A 117 -31.79 12.70 -3.02
N GLY A 118 -33.06 12.84 -2.90
CA GLY A 118 -33.92 11.93 -2.16
C GLY A 118 -35.41 12.26 -2.29
N GLY A 119 -35.75 13.18 -3.15
CA GLY A 119 -37.14 13.58 -3.36
C GLY A 119 -37.67 14.61 -2.37
N ASN A 120 -37.06 14.73 -1.18
CA ASN A 120 -37.37 15.78 -0.21
C ASN A 120 -36.18 16.74 -0.10
N PRO A 121 -36.35 18.04 -0.27
CA PRO A 121 -35.28 19.01 -0.17
C PRO A 121 -34.71 19.05 1.26
N SER A 122 -33.43 19.38 1.37
CA SER A 122 -32.73 19.59 2.64
C SER A 122 -32.47 21.09 2.84
N TYR A 123 -32.47 21.54 4.07
CA TYR A 123 -32.37 22.97 4.41
C TYR A 123 -31.22 23.21 5.38
N VAL A 124 -30.63 24.40 5.31
CA VAL A 124 -29.68 24.95 6.29
C VAL A 124 -30.30 26.24 6.82
N ASN A 125 -30.63 26.29 8.12
CA ASN A 125 -31.28 27.43 8.77
C ASN A 125 -32.54 27.91 7.99
N ASP A 126 -33.44 26.98 7.67
CA ASP A 126 -34.67 27.19 6.89
C ASP A 126 -34.48 27.57 5.40
N GLU A 127 -33.25 27.71 4.88
CA GLU A 127 -32.97 27.93 3.48
C GLU A 127 -32.67 26.60 2.75
N GLU A 128 -33.30 26.36 1.59
CA GLU A 128 -33.07 25.17 0.79
C GLU A 128 -31.62 25.13 0.27
N ILE A 129 -30.98 23.96 0.37
CA ILE A 129 -29.61 23.76 -0.10
C ILE A 129 -29.58 23.83 -1.63
N PRO A 130 -28.90 24.84 -2.23
CA PRO A 130 -28.83 24.97 -3.68
C PRO A 130 -27.93 23.88 -4.28
N GLU A 131 -28.03 23.64 -5.60
CA GLU A 131 -27.19 22.66 -6.32
C GLU A 131 -25.67 22.89 -6.12
N ASN A 132 -25.25 24.11 -5.89
CA ASN A 132 -23.85 24.48 -5.64
C ASN A 132 -23.42 24.27 -4.17
N GLY A 133 -24.35 23.84 -3.31
CA GLY A 133 -24.14 23.61 -1.88
C GLY A 133 -24.29 24.86 -1.05
N ALA A 134 -24.70 24.69 0.20
CA ALA A 134 -24.80 25.72 1.24
C ALA A 134 -23.58 25.70 2.15
N ALA A 135 -23.03 26.86 2.48
CA ALA A 135 -21.94 26.96 3.47
C ALA A 135 -22.52 26.66 4.86
N LEU A 136 -21.78 25.87 5.65
CA LEU A 136 -22.12 25.57 7.04
C LEU A 136 -21.20 26.33 7.97
N LEU A 137 -21.78 27.11 8.86
CA LEU A 137 -21.11 27.83 9.92
C LEU A 137 -21.32 27.14 11.28
N ASP A 138 -20.57 27.56 12.27
CA ASP A 138 -20.72 27.03 13.63
C ASP A 138 -22.09 27.38 14.22
N GLY A 139 -22.80 26.38 14.74
CA GLY A 139 -24.13 26.54 15.28
C GLY A 139 -25.27 26.42 14.25
N ASP A 140 -25.00 26.24 12.96
CA ASP A 140 -26.03 26.07 11.94
C ASP A 140 -26.85 24.80 12.15
N THR A 141 -28.15 24.89 11.85
CA THR A 141 -29.07 23.76 11.87
C THR A 141 -29.29 23.20 10.46
N LEU A 142 -29.02 21.92 10.30
CA LEU A 142 -29.26 21.17 9.07
C LEU A 142 -30.59 20.38 9.22
N GLU A 143 -31.58 20.72 8.41
CA GLU A 143 -32.85 20.03 8.39
C GLU A 143 -32.97 19.03 7.25
N LEU A 144 -33.17 17.76 7.60
CA LEU A 144 -33.26 16.64 6.67
C LEU A 144 -34.59 15.92 6.83
N SER A 145 -35.54 16.18 5.95
CA SER A 145 -36.84 15.47 5.91
C SER A 145 -37.54 15.44 7.30
N GLY A 146 -37.46 16.56 8.07
CA GLY A 146 -38.05 16.71 9.39
C GLY A 146 -37.17 16.23 10.56
N CYS A 147 -35.88 15.97 10.30
CA CYS A 147 -34.87 15.73 11.34
C CYS A 147 -33.93 16.93 11.39
N SER A 148 -33.80 17.60 12.51
CA SER A 148 -32.93 18.74 12.73
C SER A 148 -31.60 18.26 13.35
N LEU A 149 -30.48 18.66 12.76
CA LEU A 149 -29.14 18.30 13.17
C LEU A 149 -28.34 19.59 13.37
N ASN A 150 -27.73 19.78 14.53
CA ASN A 150 -26.95 20.98 14.81
C ASN A 150 -25.47 20.75 14.50
N PHE A 151 -24.88 21.61 13.69
CA PHE A 151 -23.51 21.52 13.27
C PHE A 151 -22.60 22.39 14.16
N PHE A 152 -21.48 21.80 14.61
CA PHE A 152 -20.45 22.50 15.38
C PHE A 152 -19.10 22.34 14.70
N ASN A 153 -18.51 23.46 14.33
CA ASN A 153 -17.16 23.49 13.76
C ASN A 153 -16.13 23.65 14.88
N LEU A 154 -15.05 22.89 14.80
CA LEU A 154 -13.92 23.09 15.71
C LEU A 154 -13.08 24.29 15.24
N THR A 155 -12.85 25.24 16.12
CA THR A 155 -11.89 26.33 15.92
C THR A 155 -10.46 25.79 15.80
N GLU A 156 -9.53 26.57 15.29
CA GLU A 156 -8.12 26.13 15.19
C GLU A 156 -7.48 25.84 16.55
N ASP A 157 -7.86 26.61 17.55
CA ASP A 157 -7.40 26.44 18.93
C ASP A 157 -7.94 25.16 19.56
N GLU A 158 -9.24 24.90 19.44
CA GLU A 158 -9.86 23.65 19.91
C GLU A 158 -9.26 22.44 19.18
N ARG A 159 -9.02 22.54 17.88
CA ARG A 159 -8.31 21.49 17.11
C ARG A 159 -6.92 21.25 17.63
N SER A 160 -6.17 22.31 17.97
CA SER A 160 -4.83 22.20 18.52
C SER A 160 -4.87 21.46 19.88
N VAL A 161 -5.85 21.77 20.72
CA VAL A 161 -6.08 21.12 22.02
C VAL A 161 -6.45 19.65 21.83
N VAL A 162 -7.39 19.34 20.94
CA VAL A 162 -7.77 17.97 20.60
C VAL A 162 -6.58 17.20 20.01
N ALA A 163 -5.82 17.84 19.12
CA ALA A 163 -4.63 17.24 18.54
C ALA A 163 -3.52 17.01 19.58
N SER A 164 -3.38 17.87 20.58
CA SER A 164 -2.42 17.70 21.67
C SER A 164 -2.80 16.55 22.61
N ARG A 165 -4.11 16.35 22.82
CA ARG A 165 -4.67 15.26 23.63
C ARG A 165 -4.70 13.92 22.91
N ARG A 166 -4.53 13.91 21.58
CA ARG A 166 -4.39 12.65 20.84
C ARG A 166 -3.23 11.88 21.45
N THR A 167 -3.53 10.73 21.97
CA THR A 167 -2.54 9.81 22.52
C THR A 167 -1.42 9.65 21.49
N ALA A 168 -0.20 9.87 21.94
CA ALA A 168 0.96 9.49 21.16
C ALA A 168 0.77 8.02 20.77
N PRO A 169 1.12 7.63 19.53
CA PRO A 169 1.05 6.24 19.14
C PRO A 169 1.63 5.39 20.26
N GLY A 170 0.92 4.35 20.66
CA GLY A 170 1.33 3.48 21.75
C GLY A 170 2.77 3.05 21.58
N ARG A 171 3.35 2.24 22.42
CA ARG A 171 4.77 1.85 22.42
C ARG A 171 5.27 1.53 21.00
N SER A 172 5.68 2.60 20.27
CA SER A 172 6.19 2.44 18.90
C SER A 172 7.45 1.58 18.98
N TYR A 173 7.45 0.49 18.25
CA TYR A 173 8.67 -0.29 18.08
C TYR A 173 9.75 0.62 17.52
N SER A 174 10.92 0.64 18.14
CA SER A 174 12.00 1.53 17.74
C SER A 174 12.29 1.37 16.23
N PRO A 175 12.11 2.41 15.41
CA PRO A 175 12.43 2.35 13.99
C PRO A 175 13.90 1.99 13.77
N LEU A 176 14.80 2.47 14.63
CA LEU A 176 16.22 2.18 14.59
C LEU A 176 16.49 0.66 14.64
N ALA A 177 15.75 -0.10 15.47
CA ALA A 177 15.91 -1.53 15.51
C ALA A 177 15.44 -2.22 14.23
N MET A 178 14.37 -1.74 13.57
CA MET A 178 13.94 -2.27 12.27
C MET A 178 15.02 -2.09 11.21
N PHE A 179 15.59 -0.88 11.12
CA PHE A 179 16.67 -0.59 10.16
C PHE A 179 17.95 -1.36 10.49
N ALA A 180 18.27 -1.58 11.77
CA ALA A 180 19.41 -2.42 12.19
C ALA A 180 19.24 -3.89 11.75
N TYR A 181 18.03 -4.47 11.86
CA TYR A 181 17.78 -5.82 11.37
C TYR A 181 17.88 -5.89 9.83
N ILE A 182 17.38 -4.88 9.10
CA ILE A 182 17.53 -4.82 7.65
C ILE A 182 19.00 -4.67 7.27
N SER A 183 19.79 -3.89 8.03
CA SER A 183 21.23 -3.76 7.82
C SER A 183 21.96 -5.08 7.99
N LEU A 184 21.61 -5.84 9.04
CA LEU A 184 22.17 -7.18 9.24
C LEU A 184 21.77 -8.14 8.10
N PHE A 185 20.52 -8.06 7.64
CA PHE A 185 20.06 -8.84 6.49
C PHE A 185 20.86 -8.50 5.23
N GLN A 186 21.05 -7.20 4.93
CA GLN A 186 21.85 -6.73 3.80
C GLN A 186 23.31 -7.19 3.90
N PHE A 187 23.89 -7.13 5.09
CA PHE A 187 25.26 -7.59 5.33
C PHE A 187 25.41 -9.09 5.07
N LEU A 188 24.48 -9.92 5.56
CA LEU A 188 24.52 -11.36 5.32
C LEU A 188 24.31 -11.72 3.84
N LEU A 189 23.43 -11.01 3.12
CA LEU A 189 23.29 -11.16 1.66
C LEU A 189 24.59 -10.81 0.94
N MET A 190 25.16 -9.65 1.27
CA MET A 190 26.45 -9.22 0.71
C MET A 190 27.54 -10.26 0.94
N PHE A 191 27.62 -10.79 2.17
CA PHE A 191 28.62 -11.79 2.56
C PHE A 191 28.48 -13.09 1.76
N GLN A 192 27.25 -13.60 1.55
CA GLN A 192 27.03 -14.79 0.74
C GLN A 192 27.40 -14.56 -0.72
N HIS A 193 26.91 -13.48 -1.33
CA HIS A 193 27.28 -13.14 -2.72
C HIS A 193 28.77 -12.96 -2.89
N PHE A 194 29.44 -12.30 -1.94
CA PHE A 194 30.88 -12.13 -1.97
C PHE A 194 31.64 -13.47 -1.96
N TYR A 195 31.14 -14.45 -1.22
CA TYR A 195 31.74 -15.78 -1.14
C TYR A 195 31.57 -16.54 -2.45
N TYR A 196 30.37 -16.57 -3.05
CA TYR A 196 30.12 -17.34 -4.26
C TYR A 196 30.52 -16.62 -5.54
N ALA A 197 30.70 -15.30 -5.52
CA ALA A 197 31.03 -14.53 -6.71
C ALA A 197 32.48 -14.76 -7.17
N LYS A 198 32.68 -14.68 -8.48
CA LYS A 198 34.01 -14.61 -9.09
C LYS A 198 34.75 -13.37 -8.57
N ALA A 199 36.08 -13.44 -8.46
CA ALA A 199 36.92 -12.37 -7.91
C ALA A 199 36.64 -10.98 -8.49
N GLU A 200 36.42 -10.91 -9.81
CA GLU A 200 36.12 -9.67 -10.55
C GLU A 200 34.79 -9.00 -10.13
N LEU A 201 33.82 -9.80 -9.67
CA LEU A 201 32.47 -9.33 -9.32
C LEU A 201 32.33 -8.99 -7.83
N ARG A 202 33.29 -9.39 -6.98
CA ARG A 202 33.22 -9.19 -5.52
C ARG A 202 33.13 -7.72 -5.12
N ALA A 203 34.01 -6.88 -5.72
CA ALA A 203 34.04 -5.46 -5.42
C ALA A 203 32.77 -4.72 -5.87
N PRO A 204 32.26 -4.88 -7.11
CA PRO A 204 30.97 -4.30 -7.53
C PRO A 204 29.80 -4.71 -6.64
N ILE A 205 29.71 -5.97 -6.25
CA ILE A 205 28.65 -6.48 -5.36
C ILE A 205 28.74 -5.82 -3.99
N ALA A 206 29.94 -5.84 -3.37
CA ALA A 206 30.14 -5.22 -2.06
C ALA A 206 29.79 -3.73 -2.09
N LEU A 207 30.23 -2.99 -3.09
CA LEU A 207 29.94 -1.57 -3.26
C LEU A 207 28.43 -1.32 -3.42
N ALA A 208 27.70 -2.16 -4.15
CA ALA A 208 26.26 -2.02 -4.31
C ALA A 208 25.51 -2.21 -3.00
N PHE A 209 25.85 -3.21 -2.19
CA PHE A 209 25.22 -3.42 -0.88
C PHE A 209 25.60 -2.34 0.14
N ILE A 210 26.85 -1.85 0.13
CA ILE A 210 27.28 -0.70 0.95
C ILE A 210 26.51 0.56 0.53
N ALA A 211 26.32 0.80 -0.77
CA ALA A 211 25.54 1.93 -1.25
C ALA A 211 24.06 1.81 -0.83
N LEU A 212 23.46 0.61 -0.93
CA LEU A 212 22.10 0.35 -0.47
C LEU A 212 21.95 0.64 1.03
N PHE A 213 22.88 0.16 1.85
CA PHE A 213 22.95 0.44 3.27
C PHE A 213 23.04 1.95 3.53
N ALA A 214 23.95 2.64 2.87
CA ALA A 214 24.16 4.08 3.05
C ALA A 214 22.91 4.88 2.66
N ILE A 215 22.27 4.58 1.51
CA ILE A 215 21.03 5.22 1.05
C ILE A 215 19.93 5.05 2.10
N MET A 216 19.74 3.84 2.61
CA MET A 216 18.74 3.54 3.63
C MET A 216 18.95 4.36 4.91
N TRP A 217 20.20 4.42 5.42
CA TRP A 217 20.52 5.18 6.63
C TRP A 217 20.47 6.69 6.43
N ILE A 218 20.93 7.21 5.28
CA ILE A 218 20.81 8.64 4.94
C ILE A 218 19.32 9.02 4.90
N TYR A 219 18.47 8.23 4.24
CA TYR A 219 17.04 8.45 4.20
C TYR A 219 16.44 8.47 5.62
N PHE A 220 16.73 7.45 6.42
CA PHE A 220 16.21 7.35 7.79
C PHE A 220 16.64 8.52 8.68
N LEU A 221 17.94 8.84 8.70
CA LEU A 221 18.48 9.91 9.53
C LEU A 221 17.95 11.28 9.12
N PHE A 222 17.85 11.53 7.81
CA PHE A 222 17.31 12.77 7.26
C PHE A 222 15.85 12.98 7.70
N LEU A 223 14.98 12.00 7.54
CA LEU A 223 13.59 12.13 7.94
C LEU A 223 13.40 12.16 9.46
N ARG A 224 14.23 11.45 10.19
CA ARG A 224 14.23 11.52 11.65
C ARG A 224 14.64 12.92 12.15
N ALA A 225 15.62 13.55 11.53
CA ALA A 225 16.01 14.94 11.80
C ALA A 225 14.86 15.92 11.50
N MET A 226 14.00 15.62 10.51
CA MET A 226 12.76 16.35 10.23
C MET A 226 11.61 16.03 11.23
N GLY A 227 11.86 15.29 12.30
CA GLY A 227 10.87 14.94 13.32
C GLY A 227 9.87 13.86 12.90
N ARG A 228 10.11 13.11 11.81
CA ARG A 228 9.23 12.01 11.38
C ARG A 228 9.46 10.76 12.22
N ARG A 229 8.38 9.97 12.44
CA ARG A 229 8.40 8.82 13.36
C ARG A 229 7.92 7.50 12.76
N GLY A 230 7.04 7.50 11.76
CA GLY A 230 6.53 6.29 11.10
C GLY A 230 7.42 5.88 9.92
N PHE A 231 8.13 4.78 10.00
CA PHE A 231 9.06 4.32 8.97
C PHE A 231 8.78 2.88 8.50
N GLU A 232 7.68 2.29 8.94
CA GLU A 232 7.39 0.88 8.69
C GLU A 232 7.21 0.58 7.21
N VAL A 233 6.52 1.48 6.48
CA VAL A 233 6.28 1.36 5.03
C VAL A 233 7.60 1.35 4.27
N GLU A 234 8.48 2.30 4.63
CA GLU A 234 9.80 2.42 4.02
C GLU A 234 10.73 1.26 4.41
N ALA A 235 10.64 0.78 5.66
CA ALA A 235 11.40 -0.39 6.11
C ALA A 235 11.04 -1.64 5.29
N ILE A 236 9.75 -1.87 5.03
CA ILE A 236 9.29 -2.95 4.16
C ILE A 236 9.83 -2.78 2.73
N ALA A 237 9.80 -1.55 2.18
CA ALA A 237 10.32 -1.28 0.85
C ALA A 237 11.83 -1.52 0.75
N PHE A 238 12.61 -1.10 1.75
CA PHE A 238 14.05 -1.38 1.79
C PHE A 238 14.36 -2.86 1.98
N PHE A 239 13.58 -3.59 2.78
CA PHE A 239 13.71 -5.02 2.93
C PHE A 239 13.49 -5.75 1.59
N LEU A 240 12.39 -5.44 0.88
CA LEU A 240 12.10 -6.03 -0.44
C LEU A 240 13.14 -5.59 -1.49
N SER A 241 13.56 -4.33 -1.49
CA SER A 241 14.62 -3.84 -2.39
C SER A 241 15.97 -4.51 -2.11
N SER A 242 16.23 -4.95 -0.87
CA SER A 242 17.44 -5.74 -0.54
C SER A 242 17.40 -7.12 -1.18
N ILE A 243 16.23 -7.77 -1.21
CA ILE A 243 16.04 -9.02 -1.94
C ILE A 243 16.20 -8.78 -3.45
N GLY A 244 15.60 -7.71 -4.00
CA GLY A 244 15.79 -7.34 -5.41
C GLY A 244 17.23 -7.02 -5.78
N MET A 245 18.02 -6.43 -4.89
CA MET A 245 19.45 -6.23 -5.08
C MET A 245 20.22 -7.56 -5.11
N SER A 246 19.82 -8.52 -4.27
CA SER A 246 20.36 -9.88 -4.30
C SER A 246 20.07 -10.59 -5.63
N VAL A 247 18.83 -10.49 -6.13
CA VAL A 247 18.46 -11.01 -7.46
C VAL A 247 19.32 -10.39 -8.57
N CYS A 248 19.51 -9.06 -8.54
CA CYS A 248 20.37 -8.37 -9.51
C CYS A 248 21.83 -8.82 -9.41
N ALA A 249 22.33 -9.05 -8.20
CA ALA A 249 23.71 -9.52 -7.99
C ALA A 249 23.94 -10.93 -8.53
N SER A 250 22.91 -11.80 -8.50
CA SER A 250 22.99 -13.16 -9.06
C SER A 250 22.86 -13.18 -10.59
N SER A 251 21.88 -12.42 -11.14
CA SER A 251 21.51 -12.53 -12.57
C SER A 251 22.31 -11.59 -13.47
N ALA A 252 22.53 -10.34 -13.03
CA ALA A 252 23.15 -9.30 -13.84
C ALA A 252 24.05 -8.37 -13.01
N PRO A 253 25.20 -8.85 -12.50
CA PRO A 253 26.09 -8.05 -11.65
C PRO A 253 26.56 -6.74 -12.32
N ALA A 254 26.68 -6.71 -13.64
CA ALA A 254 27.01 -5.49 -14.40
C ALA A 254 25.93 -4.39 -14.31
N ALA A 255 24.69 -4.75 -13.98
CA ALA A 255 23.58 -3.81 -13.85
C ALA A 255 23.41 -3.24 -12.43
N LEU A 256 24.22 -3.66 -11.44
CA LEU A 256 24.11 -3.23 -10.05
C LEU A 256 24.16 -1.71 -9.87
N VAL A 257 25.08 -1.03 -10.56
CA VAL A 257 25.18 0.44 -10.50
C VAL A 257 23.90 1.10 -11.03
N LYS A 258 23.36 0.57 -12.15
CA LYS A 258 22.10 1.03 -12.73
C LYS A 258 20.96 0.82 -11.74
N GLN A 259 20.89 -0.33 -11.06
CA GLN A 259 19.84 -0.66 -10.10
C GLN A 259 19.88 0.28 -8.88
N ILE A 260 21.06 0.65 -8.38
CA ILE A 260 21.24 1.65 -7.31
C ILE A 260 20.74 3.03 -7.76
N ILE A 261 21.09 3.47 -8.96
CA ILE A 261 20.62 4.76 -9.51
C ILE A 261 19.08 4.76 -9.60
N LEU A 262 18.48 3.69 -10.08
CA LEU A 262 17.03 3.57 -10.21
C LEU A 262 16.33 3.52 -8.85
N LEU A 263 16.96 2.93 -7.84
CA LEU A 263 16.48 3.00 -6.45
C LEU A 263 16.48 4.43 -5.93
N ILE A 264 17.57 5.18 -6.13
CA ILE A 264 17.66 6.60 -5.72
C ILE A 264 16.57 7.42 -6.42
N VAL A 265 16.37 7.23 -7.72
CA VAL A 265 15.31 7.89 -8.50
C VAL A 265 13.93 7.52 -7.94
N GLY A 266 13.70 6.23 -7.65
CA GLY A 266 12.45 5.76 -7.05
C GLY A 266 12.15 6.44 -5.71
N ILE A 267 13.14 6.53 -4.81
CA ILE A 267 13.02 7.21 -3.52
C ILE A 267 12.76 8.72 -3.73
N ALA A 268 13.45 9.35 -4.68
CA ALA A 268 13.24 10.77 -5.00
C ALA A 268 11.82 11.02 -5.51
N VAL A 269 11.30 10.17 -6.40
CA VAL A 269 9.90 10.24 -6.90
C VAL A 269 8.92 10.03 -5.75
N PHE A 270 9.17 9.05 -4.86
CA PHE A 270 8.36 8.83 -3.67
C PHE A 270 8.27 10.09 -2.79
N VAL A 271 9.40 10.71 -2.47
CA VAL A 271 9.44 11.92 -1.65
C VAL A 271 8.75 13.09 -2.35
N ALA A 272 8.99 13.29 -3.64
CA ALA A 272 8.35 14.33 -4.45
C ALA A 272 6.83 14.14 -4.50
N LEU A 273 6.37 12.92 -4.73
CA LEU A 273 4.94 12.60 -4.77
C LEU A 273 4.29 12.76 -3.38
N CYS A 274 4.94 12.34 -2.30
CA CYS A 274 4.48 12.63 -0.94
C CYS A 274 4.34 14.13 -0.69
N TRP A 275 5.28 14.94 -1.16
CA TRP A 275 5.20 16.40 -1.05
C TRP A 275 4.05 16.98 -1.90
N TRP A 276 3.83 16.46 -3.10
CA TRP A 276 2.72 16.87 -3.98
C TRP A 276 1.37 16.57 -3.36
N LEU A 277 1.22 15.38 -2.79
CA LEU A 277 -0.02 14.90 -2.17
C LEU A 277 -0.42 15.66 -0.89
N ARG A 278 0.43 16.51 -0.32
CA ARG A 278 0.10 17.34 0.85
C ARG A 278 -1.01 18.36 0.59
N ASP A 279 -1.24 18.74 -0.66
CA ASP A 279 -2.12 19.83 -1.04
C ASP A 279 -3.20 19.32 -2.00
N MET A 280 -4.42 19.19 -1.48
CA MET A 280 -5.58 18.74 -2.26
C MET A 280 -5.95 19.67 -3.41
N LYS A 281 -5.61 20.98 -3.33
CA LYS A 281 -5.85 21.91 -4.45
C LYS A 281 -4.98 21.53 -5.65
N ARG A 282 -3.70 21.24 -5.40
CA ARG A 282 -2.78 20.77 -6.46
C ARG A 282 -3.25 19.43 -7.05
N VAL A 283 -3.68 18.50 -6.19
CA VAL A 283 -4.21 17.20 -6.61
C VAL A 283 -5.42 17.38 -7.53
N LYS A 284 -6.39 18.18 -7.11
CA LYS A 284 -7.62 18.42 -7.89
C LYS A 284 -7.34 19.16 -9.21
N ALA A 285 -6.43 20.11 -9.21
CA ALA A 285 -6.05 20.87 -10.41
C ALA A 285 -5.31 20.01 -11.44
N SER A 286 -4.44 19.10 -10.99
CA SER A 286 -3.60 18.29 -11.88
C SER A 286 -4.26 17.00 -12.40
N ARG A 287 -5.48 16.65 -11.96
CA ARG A 287 -6.14 15.38 -12.31
C ARG A 287 -6.31 15.16 -13.83
N VAL A 288 -6.75 16.19 -14.56
CA VAL A 288 -6.97 16.11 -16.02
C VAL A 288 -5.64 16.00 -16.76
N ILE A 289 -4.63 16.75 -16.29
CA ILE A 289 -3.28 16.70 -16.84
C ILE A 289 -2.70 15.29 -16.63
N ALA A 290 -2.84 14.72 -15.44
CA ALA A 290 -2.39 13.36 -15.14
C ALA A 290 -3.06 12.30 -16.03
N ALA A 291 -4.39 12.41 -16.25
CA ALA A 291 -5.11 11.53 -17.14
C ALA A 291 -4.64 11.68 -18.60
N GLY A 292 -4.43 12.92 -19.06
CA GLY A 292 -3.90 13.21 -20.40
C GLY A 292 -2.49 12.65 -20.61
N ILE A 293 -1.59 12.81 -19.61
CA ILE A 293 -0.24 12.24 -19.67
C ILE A 293 -0.30 10.72 -19.68
N ALA A 294 -1.18 10.09 -18.89
CA ALA A 294 -1.33 8.64 -18.88
C ALA A 294 -1.74 8.09 -20.24
N VAL A 295 -2.75 8.67 -20.87
CA VAL A 295 -3.21 8.29 -22.22
C VAL A 295 -2.12 8.58 -23.27
N GLY A 296 -1.46 9.73 -23.16
CA GLY A 296 -0.35 10.10 -24.06
C GLY A 296 0.81 9.12 -23.99
N LEU A 297 1.23 8.69 -22.78
CA LEU A 297 2.29 7.70 -22.60
C LEU A 297 1.91 6.34 -23.20
N LEU A 298 0.64 5.90 -23.04
CA LEU A 298 0.17 4.66 -23.67
C LEU A 298 0.12 4.78 -25.19
N ALA A 299 -0.33 5.93 -25.73
CA ALA A 299 -0.34 6.18 -27.18
C ALA A 299 1.08 6.17 -27.75
N ILE A 300 2.03 6.86 -27.11
CA ILE A 300 3.44 6.84 -27.49
C ILE A 300 3.99 5.41 -27.45
N ASN A 301 3.65 4.64 -26.41
CA ASN A 301 4.11 3.25 -26.30
C ASN A 301 3.53 2.35 -27.40
N LEU A 302 2.26 2.54 -27.76
CA LEU A 302 1.62 1.79 -28.84
C LEU A 302 2.27 2.04 -30.21
N VAL A 303 2.74 3.28 -30.45
CA VAL A 303 3.38 3.69 -31.72
C VAL A 303 4.86 3.35 -31.74
N LEU A 304 5.61 3.72 -30.70
CA LEU A 304 7.07 3.63 -30.63
C LEU A 304 7.59 2.39 -29.90
N GLY A 305 6.69 1.60 -29.28
CA GLY A 305 7.07 0.43 -28.51
C GLY A 305 7.75 -0.65 -29.37
N THR A 306 8.82 -1.22 -28.83
CA THR A 306 9.48 -2.39 -29.40
C THR A 306 8.82 -3.66 -28.90
N GLU A 307 8.61 -4.61 -29.81
CA GLU A 307 8.01 -5.90 -29.47
C GLU A 307 9.07 -6.82 -28.85
N LYS A 308 8.77 -7.29 -27.63
CA LYS A 308 9.55 -8.33 -26.94
C LYS A 308 8.58 -9.36 -26.38
N PHE A 309 8.83 -10.64 -26.65
CA PHE A 309 7.98 -11.76 -26.17
C PHE A 309 6.49 -11.62 -26.49
N GLY A 310 6.16 -11.03 -27.65
CA GLY A 310 4.78 -10.85 -28.13
C GLY A 310 4.05 -9.63 -27.56
N ALA A 311 4.74 -8.76 -26.81
CA ALA A 311 4.16 -7.52 -26.28
C ALA A 311 5.00 -6.29 -26.65
N LYS A 312 4.32 -5.18 -27.04
CA LYS A 312 4.95 -3.89 -27.38
C LYS A 312 5.03 -2.97 -26.16
N ASN A 313 5.78 -3.38 -25.13
CA ASN A 313 5.78 -2.70 -23.83
C ASN A 313 6.97 -1.81 -23.55
N TRP A 314 8.01 -1.90 -24.37
CA TRP A 314 9.32 -1.32 -24.09
C TRP A 314 9.68 -0.24 -25.09
N ILE A 315 10.15 0.92 -24.60
CA ILE A 315 10.77 1.96 -25.42
C ILE A 315 12.25 2.02 -25.06
N SER A 316 13.11 1.96 -26.07
CA SER A 316 14.56 2.08 -25.89
C SER A 316 14.99 3.51 -26.21
N ILE A 317 15.55 4.22 -25.21
CA ILE A 317 16.04 5.59 -25.34
C ILE A 317 17.47 5.64 -24.81
N GLY A 318 18.44 5.94 -25.69
CA GLY A 318 19.83 6.16 -25.27
C GLY A 318 20.46 4.99 -24.51
N GLY A 319 20.14 3.73 -24.86
CA GLY A 319 20.64 2.53 -24.17
C GLY A 319 19.86 2.14 -22.90
N PHE A 320 18.86 2.92 -22.51
CA PHE A 320 17.93 2.56 -21.44
C PHE A 320 16.63 2.04 -22.03
N THR A 321 16.14 0.93 -21.49
CA THR A 321 14.79 0.42 -21.79
C THR A 321 13.84 0.85 -20.69
N VAL A 322 12.75 1.50 -21.07
CA VAL A 322 11.71 2.01 -20.16
C VAL A 322 10.39 1.38 -20.55
N GLN A 323 9.60 0.99 -19.56
CA GLN A 323 8.23 0.52 -19.76
C GLN A 323 7.26 1.63 -19.33
N PRO A 324 6.65 2.38 -20.28
CA PRO A 324 5.80 3.51 -19.95
C PRO A 324 4.58 3.15 -19.10
N SER A 325 4.02 1.95 -19.27
CA SER A 325 2.88 1.47 -18.48
C SER A 325 3.15 1.44 -16.97
N GLU A 326 4.42 1.31 -16.54
CA GLU A 326 4.79 1.41 -15.13
C GLU A 326 4.52 2.80 -14.54
N PHE A 327 4.81 3.86 -15.30
CA PHE A 327 4.49 5.25 -14.88
C PHE A 327 3.00 5.54 -15.00
N VAL A 328 2.33 4.92 -15.98
CA VAL A 328 0.87 5.05 -16.14
C VAL A 328 0.13 4.50 -14.91
N LYS A 329 0.64 3.50 -14.21
CA LYS A 329 0.05 2.99 -12.95
C LYS A 329 -0.14 4.12 -11.92
N ILE A 330 0.88 4.95 -11.73
CA ILE A 330 0.87 6.06 -10.78
C ILE A 330 -0.17 7.11 -11.19
N LEU A 331 -0.13 7.50 -12.46
CA LEU A 331 -1.05 8.49 -13.04
C LEU A 331 -2.49 8.00 -13.06
N TYR A 332 -2.70 6.71 -13.29
CA TYR A 332 -4.01 6.06 -13.29
C TYR A 332 -4.69 6.12 -11.92
N ILE A 333 -3.96 5.74 -10.87
CA ILE A 333 -4.45 5.83 -9.49
C ILE A 333 -4.72 7.28 -9.11
N PHE A 334 -3.79 8.18 -9.42
CA PHE A 334 -3.90 9.60 -9.13
C PHE A 334 -5.14 10.22 -9.81
N ALA A 335 -5.29 10.03 -11.13
CA ALA A 335 -6.40 10.58 -11.90
C ALA A 335 -7.74 9.94 -11.47
N GLY A 336 -7.77 8.63 -11.26
CA GLY A 336 -8.95 7.89 -10.83
C GLY A 336 -9.45 8.35 -9.46
N ALA A 337 -8.59 8.37 -8.46
CA ALA A 337 -8.95 8.80 -7.10
C ALA A 337 -9.36 10.28 -7.07
N ALA A 338 -8.63 11.16 -7.78
CA ALA A 338 -8.95 12.59 -7.82
C ALA A 338 -10.24 12.90 -8.61
N THR A 339 -10.62 12.06 -9.57
CA THR A 339 -11.87 12.19 -10.31
C THR A 339 -13.06 11.76 -9.46
N LEU A 340 -12.87 10.73 -8.66
CA LEU A 340 -13.93 10.14 -7.84
C LEU A 340 -14.04 10.75 -6.44
N ASP A 341 -13.24 11.74 -6.11
CA ASP A 341 -13.27 12.48 -4.84
C ASP A 341 -14.67 13.09 -4.55
N ARG A 342 -15.42 13.53 -5.59
CA ARG A 342 -16.77 14.05 -5.42
C ARG A 342 -17.82 12.95 -5.54
N LEU A 343 -18.25 12.43 -4.41
CA LEU A 343 -19.15 11.28 -4.26
C LEU A 343 -20.53 11.42 -4.95
N TYR A 344 -20.98 12.62 -5.20
CA TYR A 344 -22.36 12.90 -5.66
C TYR A 344 -22.52 13.14 -7.17
N ARG A 345 -21.43 13.18 -7.97
CA ARG A 345 -21.54 13.42 -9.41
C ARG A 345 -21.37 12.13 -10.22
N GLY A 346 -22.49 11.58 -10.72
CA GLY A 346 -22.48 10.38 -11.60
C GLY A 346 -21.63 10.54 -12.87
N ARG A 347 -21.51 11.76 -13.40
CA ARG A 347 -20.65 12.08 -14.56
C ARG A 347 -19.16 11.72 -14.31
N ASN A 348 -18.68 11.88 -13.09
CA ASN A 348 -17.30 11.56 -12.76
C ASN A 348 -17.03 10.04 -12.83
N LEU A 349 -18.00 9.22 -12.45
CA LEU A 349 -17.90 7.77 -12.58
C LEU A 349 -17.81 7.34 -14.03
N LEU A 350 -18.65 7.92 -14.90
CA LEU A 350 -18.62 7.62 -16.35
C LEU A 350 -17.26 8.00 -16.95
N LEU A 351 -16.73 9.18 -16.64
CA LEU A 351 -15.41 9.63 -17.10
C LEU A 351 -14.30 8.67 -16.66
N TYR A 352 -14.38 8.17 -15.42
CA TYR A 352 -13.43 7.19 -14.92
C TYR A 352 -13.55 5.84 -15.61
N ILE A 353 -14.76 5.36 -15.89
CA ILE A 353 -15.00 4.13 -16.65
C ILE A 353 -14.40 4.25 -18.06
N VAL A 354 -14.65 5.35 -18.76
CA VAL A 354 -14.08 5.59 -20.10
C VAL A 354 -12.56 5.65 -20.06
N PHE A 355 -12.00 6.40 -19.11
CA PHE A 355 -10.54 6.48 -18.93
C PHE A 355 -9.92 5.10 -18.67
N SER A 356 -10.56 4.30 -17.81
CA SER A 356 -10.11 2.94 -17.49
C SER A 356 -10.20 2.00 -18.69
N ALA A 357 -11.29 2.09 -19.45
CA ALA A 357 -11.48 1.32 -20.67
C ALA A 357 -10.40 1.65 -21.73
N VAL A 358 -10.04 2.93 -21.87
CA VAL A 358 -8.95 3.36 -22.75
C VAL A 358 -7.60 2.79 -22.27
N CYS A 359 -7.29 2.87 -20.97
CA CYS A 359 -6.03 2.35 -20.43
C CYS A 359 -5.93 0.82 -20.59
N VAL A 360 -6.96 0.08 -20.17
CA VAL A 360 -7.00 -1.39 -20.28
C VAL A 360 -6.98 -1.82 -21.75
N GLY A 361 -7.76 -1.15 -22.61
CA GLY A 361 -7.82 -1.43 -24.04
C GLY A 361 -6.47 -1.19 -24.74
N ALA A 362 -5.77 -0.10 -24.40
CA ALA A 362 -4.44 0.18 -24.95
C ALA A 362 -3.43 -0.91 -24.56
N LEU A 363 -3.41 -1.36 -23.29
CA LEU A 363 -2.55 -2.45 -22.82
C LEU A 363 -2.88 -3.78 -23.52
N ALA A 364 -4.16 -4.08 -23.70
CA ALA A 364 -4.60 -5.27 -24.45
C ALA A 364 -4.17 -5.22 -25.92
N LEU A 365 -4.25 -4.06 -26.58
CA LEU A 365 -3.78 -3.86 -27.96
C LEU A 365 -2.26 -4.05 -28.08
N MET A 366 -1.49 -3.60 -27.06
CA MET A 366 -0.05 -3.81 -26.99
C MET A 366 0.36 -5.27 -26.68
N GLY A 367 -0.61 -6.14 -26.34
CA GLY A 367 -0.34 -7.53 -25.96
C GLY A 367 0.07 -7.69 -24.48
N ASP A 368 -0.02 -6.63 -23.66
CA ASP A 368 0.27 -6.67 -22.23
C ASP A 368 -0.99 -7.03 -21.41
N PHE A 369 -1.37 -8.30 -21.47
CA PHE A 369 -2.56 -8.80 -20.76
C PHE A 369 -2.35 -8.87 -19.25
N GLY A 370 -1.12 -9.12 -18.80
CA GLY A 370 -0.77 -9.07 -17.38
C GLY A 370 -0.98 -7.67 -16.81
N GLY A 371 -0.43 -6.65 -17.49
CA GLY A 371 -0.66 -5.25 -17.15
C GLY A 371 -2.14 -4.87 -17.23
N ALA A 372 -2.85 -5.26 -18.29
CA ALA A 372 -4.28 -5.00 -18.45
C ALA A 372 -5.10 -5.57 -17.27
N LEU A 373 -4.78 -6.79 -16.80
CA LEU A 373 -5.43 -7.42 -15.64
C LEU A 373 -5.16 -6.66 -14.34
N VAL A 374 -3.92 -6.17 -14.14
CA VAL A 374 -3.56 -5.33 -12.98
C VAL A 374 -4.38 -4.04 -12.97
N PHE A 375 -4.49 -3.35 -14.11
CA PHE A 375 -5.30 -2.13 -14.24
C PHE A 375 -6.79 -2.42 -14.04
N PHE A 376 -7.29 -3.51 -14.61
CA PHE A 376 -8.69 -3.90 -14.47
C PHE A 376 -9.05 -4.24 -13.01
N ALA A 377 -8.23 -5.00 -12.30
CA ALA A 377 -8.43 -5.29 -10.89
C ALA A 377 -8.43 -4.01 -10.04
N THR A 378 -7.52 -3.07 -10.35
CA THR A 378 -7.48 -1.77 -9.69
C THR A 378 -8.75 -0.94 -10.00
N PHE A 379 -9.24 -0.99 -11.24
CA PHE A 379 -10.52 -0.39 -11.63
C PHE A 379 -11.68 -0.93 -10.78
N LEU A 380 -11.75 -2.26 -10.57
CA LEU A 380 -12.80 -2.88 -9.75
C LEU A 380 -12.75 -2.38 -8.31
N VAL A 381 -11.55 -2.31 -7.71
CA VAL A 381 -11.39 -1.80 -6.34
C VAL A 381 -11.84 -0.35 -6.22
N ILE A 382 -11.36 0.54 -7.10
CA ILE A 382 -11.74 1.96 -7.10
C ILE A 382 -13.24 2.13 -7.32
N SER A 383 -13.80 1.39 -8.29
CA SER A 383 -15.24 1.45 -8.61
C SER A 383 -16.10 0.94 -7.47
N PHE A 384 -15.67 -0.13 -6.79
CA PHE A 384 -16.37 -0.66 -5.62
C PHE A 384 -16.35 0.31 -4.44
N MET A 385 -15.19 0.83 -4.11
CA MET A 385 -15.05 1.83 -3.03
C MET A 385 -15.93 3.05 -3.28
N ARG A 386 -16.16 3.37 -4.56
CA ARG A 386 -16.99 4.50 -4.96
C ARG A 386 -18.48 4.19 -4.96
N SER A 387 -18.88 3.08 -5.56
CA SER A 387 -20.29 2.73 -5.76
C SER A 387 -20.90 2.02 -4.55
N GLY A 388 -20.11 1.23 -3.83
CA GLY A 388 -20.58 0.30 -2.81
C GLY A 388 -21.50 -0.81 -3.36
N SER A 389 -21.62 -0.91 -4.70
CA SER A 389 -22.54 -1.82 -5.39
C SER A 389 -21.82 -3.05 -5.93
N ILE A 390 -22.19 -4.22 -5.42
CA ILE A 390 -21.71 -5.51 -5.94
C ILE A 390 -22.19 -5.74 -7.37
N GLY A 391 -23.39 -5.23 -7.73
CA GLY A 391 -23.92 -5.34 -9.08
C GLY A 391 -23.02 -4.69 -10.15
N THR A 392 -22.41 -3.55 -9.83
CA THR A 392 -21.44 -2.89 -10.71
C THR A 392 -20.21 -3.77 -10.95
N ILE A 393 -19.73 -4.47 -9.91
CA ILE A 393 -18.61 -5.40 -10.03
C ILE A 393 -18.98 -6.58 -10.92
N ILE A 394 -20.13 -7.21 -10.67
CA ILE A 394 -20.61 -8.35 -11.46
C ILE A 394 -20.70 -7.98 -12.93
N LEU A 395 -21.28 -6.82 -13.26
CA LEU A 395 -21.39 -6.33 -14.62
C LEU A 395 -20.02 -6.12 -15.27
N ALA A 396 -19.08 -5.48 -14.54
CA ALA A 396 -17.74 -5.22 -15.04
C ALA A 396 -16.95 -6.52 -15.24
N VAL A 397 -17.03 -7.47 -14.31
CA VAL A 397 -16.37 -8.79 -14.42
C VAL A 397 -16.96 -9.59 -15.58
N SER A 398 -18.28 -9.58 -15.76
CA SER A 398 -18.94 -10.26 -16.89
C SER A 398 -18.50 -9.67 -18.23
N GLY A 399 -18.41 -8.34 -18.33
CA GLY A 399 -17.91 -7.66 -19.52
C GLY A 399 -16.43 -7.98 -19.81
N ALA A 400 -15.60 -8.03 -18.77
CA ALA A 400 -14.19 -8.40 -18.91
C ALA A 400 -14.02 -9.88 -19.28
N ALA A 401 -14.83 -10.78 -18.75
CA ALA A 401 -14.82 -12.20 -19.12
C ALA A 401 -15.16 -12.39 -20.61
N LEU A 402 -16.17 -11.66 -21.11
CA LEU A 402 -16.51 -11.66 -22.54
C LEU A 402 -15.37 -11.10 -23.39
N ALA A 403 -14.77 -9.98 -22.99
CA ALA A 403 -13.63 -9.39 -23.69
C ALA A 403 -12.41 -10.32 -23.67
N GLY A 404 -12.15 -11.01 -22.55
CA GLY A 404 -11.11 -12.03 -22.43
C GLY A 404 -11.35 -13.22 -23.35
N PHE A 405 -12.56 -13.72 -23.42
CA PHE A 405 -12.94 -14.79 -24.35
C PHE A 405 -12.70 -14.41 -25.81
N LEU A 406 -13.08 -13.18 -26.19
CA LEU A 406 -12.80 -12.67 -27.54
C LEU A 406 -11.29 -12.53 -27.79
N ALA A 407 -10.52 -12.06 -26.80
CA ALA A 407 -9.08 -11.94 -26.90
C ALA A 407 -8.38 -13.30 -27.11
N LEU A 408 -8.82 -14.35 -26.40
CA LEU A 408 -8.35 -15.73 -26.60
C LEU A 408 -8.59 -16.23 -28.03
N SER A 409 -9.74 -15.85 -28.64
CA SER A 409 -10.09 -16.25 -30.01
C SER A 409 -9.24 -15.53 -31.07
N ILE A 410 -8.73 -14.32 -30.77
CA ILE A 410 -8.04 -13.47 -31.76
C ILE A 410 -6.52 -13.56 -31.64
N LYS A 411 -5.96 -13.82 -30.43
CA LYS A 411 -4.51 -13.78 -30.14
C LYS A 411 -3.97 -15.16 -29.79
N PRO A 412 -3.31 -15.87 -30.75
CA PRO A 412 -2.85 -17.26 -30.55
C PRO A 412 -1.89 -17.44 -29.37
N HIS A 413 -0.99 -16.47 -29.13
CA HIS A 413 -0.02 -16.56 -28.03
C HIS A 413 -0.66 -16.55 -26.63
N ILE A 414 -1.87 -15.94 -26.50
CA ILE A 414 -2.62 -15.99 -25.26
C ILE A 414 -3.28 -17.35 -25.08
N ALA A 415 -3.90 -17.84 -26.16
CA ALA A 415 -4.50 -19.15 -26.16
C ALA A 415 -3.47 -20.25 -25.80
N GLN A 416 -2.22 -20.14 -26.30
CA GLN A 416 -1.14 -21.04 -25.95
C GLN A 416 -0.78 -20.99 -24.46
N ARG A 417 -0.72 -19.81 -23.83
CA ARG A 417 -0.47 -19.68 -22.38
C ARG A 417 -1.55 -20.34 -21.55
N PHE A 418 -2.82 -20.21 -21.96
CA PHE A 418 -3.93 -20.87 -21.30
C PHE A 418 -3.96 -22.38 -21.56
N ALA A 419 -3.60 -22.83 -22.76
CA ALA A 419 -3.52 -24.24 -23.10
C ALA A 419 -2.39 -24.96 -22.31
N ASN A 420 -1.29 -24.25 -22.05
CA ASN A 420 -0.16 -24.80 -21.30
C ASN A 420 -0.36 -24.76 -19.77
N TRP A 421 -1.31 -23.99 -19.28
CA TRP A 421 -1.59 -23.84 -17.85
C TRP A 421 -2.07 -25.16 -17.23
N GLY A 422 -1.40 -25.59 -16.15
CA GLY A 422 -1.63 -26.87 -15.51
C GLY A 422 -1.01 -28.08 -16.25
N HIS A 423 -0.41 -27.88 -17.42
CA HIS A 423 0.18 -28.91 -18.27
C HIS A 423 1.65 -28.67 -18.59
N VAL A 424 2.34 -27.82 -17.81
CA VAL A 424 3.72 -27.40 -18.07
C VAL A 424 4.72 -28.58 -18.13
N TRP A 425 4.43 -29.69 -17.48
CA TRP A 425 5.25 -30.90 -17.47
C TRP A 425 5.07 -31.78 -18.72
N GLU A 426 4.06 -31.54 -19.55
CA GLU A 426 3.85 -32.28 -20.80
C GLU A 426 4.78 -31.79 -21.92
N ASP A 427 5.18 -30.49 -21.86
CA ASP A 427 6.11 -29.90 -22.83
C ASP A 427 7.25 -29.15 -22.12
N ILE A 428 8.13 -29.92 -21.47
CA ILE A 428 9.22 -29.42 -20.63
C ILE A 428 10.25 -28.58 -21.43
N ASN A 429 10.41 -28.85 -22.72
CA ASN A 429 11.40 -28.18 -23.57
C ASN A 429 10.80 -27.10 -24.47
N GLY A 430 9.49 -26.98 -24.53
CA GLY A 430 8.76 -25.97 -25.29
C GLY A 430 8.05 -24.95 -24.41
N ALA A 431 6.71 -24.97 -24.44
CA ALA A 431 5.89 -23.95 -23.77
C ALA A 431 5.99 -23.97 -22.23
N GLY A 432 6.28 -25.12 -21.61
CA GLY A 432 6.48 -25.28 -20.17
C GLY A 432 7.92 -25.03 -19.68
N PHE A 433 8.87 -24.72 -20.58
CA PHE A 433 10.29 -24.65 -20.24
C PHE A 433 10.62 -23.74 -19.06
N GLN A 434 10.13 -22.49 -19.06
CA GLN A 434 10.43 -21.51 -18.01
C GLN A 434 9.82 -21.90 -16.66
N GLN A 435 8.56 -22.30 -16.65
CA GLN A 435 7.81 -22.64 -15.43
C GLN A 435 8.33 -23.93 -14.78
N THR A 436 8.64 -24.96 -15.56
CA THR A 436 9.21 -26.22 -15.04
C THR A 436 10.59 -25.98 -14.40
N ARG A 437 11.41 -25.09 -14.97
CA ARG A 437 12.70 -24.70 -14.38
C ARG A 437 12.51 -23.90 -13.09
N ALA A 438 11.54 -22.98 -13.05
CA ALA A 438 11.22 -22.21 -11.84
C ALA A 438 10.71 -23.13 -10.70
N LEU A 439 9.85 -24.10 -11.02
CA LEU A 439 9.35 -25.09 -10.05
C LEU A 439 10.49 -25.97 -9.52
N ALA A 440 11.36 -26.48 -10.42
CA ALA A 440 12.51 -27.30 -10.03
C ALA A 440 13.49 -26.52 -9.15
N ALA A 441 13.78 -25.27 -9.50
CA ALA A 441 14.65 -24.38 -8.74
C ALA A 441 14.05 -24.07 -7.35
N SER A 442 12.77 -23.73 -7.28
CA SER A 442 12.05 -23.54 -6.00
C SER A 442 12.11 -24.76 -5.09
N ALA A 443 11.96 -25.95 -5.67
CA ALA A 443 12.05 -27.21 -4.92
C ALA A 443 13.48 -27.47 -4.43
N SER A 444 14.51 -27.14 -5.22
CA SER A 444 15.90 -27.33 -4.84
C SER A 444 16.35 -26.41 -3.70
N GLY A 445 15.78 -25.20 -3.60
CA GLY A 445 16.07 -24.26 -2.52
C GLY A 445 15.56 -24.68 -1.15
N GLY A 446 14.48 -25.48 -1.09
CA GLY A 446 13.86 -25.90 0.16
C GLY A 446 13.48 -24.71 1.06
N PHE A 447 13.57 -24.89 2.39
CA PHE A 447 13.20 -23.83 3.34
C PHE A 447 14.23 -22.71 3.49
N PHE A 448 15.54 -23.03 3.38
CA PHE A 448 16.64 -22.13 3.74
C PHE A 448 17.46 -21.64 2.53
N GLY A 449 17.16 -22.08 1.34
CA GLY A 449 17.85 -21.71 0.10
C GLY A 449 19.18 -22.43 -0.12
N LEU A 450 19.72 -22.33 -1.32
CA LEU A 450 21.06 -22.82 -1.68
C LEU A 450 22.18 -21.87 -1.24
N GLY A 451 21.83 -20.62 -0.92
CA GLY A 451 22.71 -19.51 -0.64
C GLY A 451 22.65 -18.44 -1.75
N ALA A 452 22.68 -17.16 -1.36
CA ALA A 452 22.61 -16.03 -2.28
C ALA A 452 23.79 -16.06 -3.26
N GLY A 453 23.51 -16.10 -4.56
CA GLY A 453 24.50 -16.24 -5.64
C GLY A 453 24.91 -17.67 -5.94
N ASN A 454 24.29 -18.69 -5.32
CA ASN A 454 24.57 -20.11 -5.56
C ASN A 454 23.43 -20.84 -6.27
N GLY A 455 22.45 -20.10 -6.79
CA GLY A 455 21.37 -20.64 -7.62
C GLY A 455 21.79 -20.83 -9.07
N TRP A 456 20.98 -21.53 -9.83
CA TRP A 456 21.19 -21.77 -11.27
C TRP A 456 20.07 -21.16 -12.14
N LEU A 457 18.92 -20.83 -11.56
CA LEU A 457 17.76 -20.33 -12.31
C LEU A 457 18.06 -19.01 -13.03
N HIS A 458 19.02 -18.22 -12.54
CA HIS A 458 19.47 -16.98 -13.18
C HIS A 458 19.95 -17.17 -14.63
N SER A 459 20.29 -18.40 -15.05
CA SER A 459 20.66 -18.73 -16.42
C SER A 459 19.45 -18.81 -17.38
N ILE A 460 18.24 -18.86 -16.84
CA ILE A 460 17.01 -18.94 -17.62
C ILE A 460 16.52 -17.52 -17.97
N VAL A 461 16.07 -17.35 -19.21
CA VAL A 461 15.60 -16.05 -19.71
C VAL A 461 14.43 -15.53 -18.87
N ALA A 462 14.48 -14.25 -18.48
CA ALA A 462 13.50 -13.55 -17.66
C ALA A 462 13.28 -14.14 -16.25
N ALA A 463 14.24 -14.92 -15.74
CA ALA A 463 14.17 -15.44 -14.38
C ALA A 463 14.19 -14.33 -13.33
N ASP A 464 14.97 -13.29 -13.56
CA ASP A 464 15.13 -12.11 -12.70
C ASP A 464 13.97 -11.12 -12.75
N THR A 465 13.04 -11.27 -13.68
CA THR A 465 11.85 -10.42 -13.84
C THR A 465 10.57 -11.18 -13.55
N ASP A 466 10.28 -12.17 -14.37
CA ASP A 466 8.98 -12.82 -14.45
C ASP A 466 8.87 -14.06 -13.55
N LEU A 467 10.01 -14.76 -13.32
CA LEU A 467 10.12 -15.96 -12.49
C LEU A 467 10.90 -15.70 -11.19
N VAL A 468 11.01 -14.45 -10.79
CA VAL A 468 11.87 -14.02 -9.68
C VAL A 468 11.52 -14.69 -8.36
N PHE A 469 10.26 -15.09 -8.15
CA PHE A 469 9.87 -15.88 -6.99
C PHE A 469 10.61 -17.21 -6.94
N GLY A 470 10.78 -17.87 -8.08
CA GLY A 470 11.60 -19.08 -8.21
C GLY A 470 13.06 -18.83 -7.82
N MET A 471 13.69 -17.73 -8.29
CA MET A 471 15.05 -17.37 -7.90
C MET A 471 15.20 -17.10 -6.41
N VAL A 472 14.24 -16.34 -5.83
CA VAL A 472 14.26 -16.03 -4.39
C VAL A 472 14.12 -17.29 -3.55
N THR A 473 13.21 -18.20 -3.94
CA THR A 473 13.02 -19.47 -3.21
C THR A 473 14.19 -20.43 -3.42
N GLU A 474 14.82 -20.44 -4.58
CA GLU A 474 16.04 -21.22 -4.84
C GLU A 474 17.21 -20.75 -3.98
N GLU A 475 17.56 -19.47 -4.07
CA GLU A 475 18.77 -18.95 -3.42
C GLU A 475 18.59 -18.66 -1.93
N LEU A 476 17.45 -18.05 -1.55
CA LEU A 476 17.21 -17.58 -0.18
C LEU A 476 16.25 -18.49 0.61
N GLY A 477 15.57 -19.39 -0.06
CA GLY A 477 14.64 -20.34 0.54
C GLY A 477 13.19 -19.87 0.62
N LEU A 478 12.30 -20.84 0.80
CA LEU A 478 10.86 -20.61 0.85
C LEU A 478 10.45 -19.65 1.98
N ILE A 479 11.12 -19.69 3.13
CA ILE A 479 10.79 -18.80 4.27
C ILE A 479 10.95 -17.34 3.88
N ILE A 480 12.02 -16.98 3.17
CA ILE A 480 12.24 -15.59 2.72
C ILE A 480 11.25 -15.24 1.61
N GLY A 481 10.94 -16.17 0.70
CA GLY A 481 9.89 -15.99 -0.30
C GLY A 481 8.52 -15.67 0.35
N VAL A 482 8.14 -16.42 1.39
CA VAL A 482 6.91 -16.18 2.17
C VAL A 482 6.99 -14.84 2.94
N CYS A 483 8.15 -14.47 3.50
CA CYS A 483 8.34 -13.16 4.13
C CYS A 483 8.16 -12.01 3.12
N ALA A 484 8.62 -12.16 1.88
CA ALA A 484 8.44 -11.16 0.84
C ALA A 484 6.95 -11.01 0.44
N ILE A 485 6.22 -12.11 0.35
CA ILE A 485 4.75 -12.10 0.16
C ILE A 485 4.07 -11.42 1.35
N ALA A 486 4.41 -11.83 2.57
CA ALA A 486 3.84 -11.27 3.80
C ALA A 486 4.10 -9.75 3.91
N ALA A 487 5.24 -9.26 3.47
CA ALA A 487 5.57 -7.84 3.44
C ALA A 487 4.53 -7.01 2.66
N ILE A 488 4.13 -7.45 1.47
CA ILE A 488 3.12 -6.77 0.64
C ILE A 488 1.72 -6.92 1.28
N ILE A 489 1.38 -8.08 1.82
CA ILE A 489 0.11 -8.31 2.54
C ILE A 489 0.00 -7.36 3.75
N VAL A 490 1.10 -7.16 4.50
CA VAL A 490 1.14 -6.25 5.65
C VAL A 490 0.91 -4.80 5.22
N LEU A 491 1.49 -4.36 4.10
CA LEU A 491 1.20 -3.03 3.52
C LEU A 491 -0.29 -2.89 3.18
N ALA A 492 -0.90 -3.92 2.59
CA ALA A 492 -2.33 -3.91 2.27
C ALA A 492 -3.20 -3.84 3.53
N ALA A 493 -2.93 -4.69 4.53
CA ALA A 493 -3.65 -4.70 5.80
C ALA A 493 -3.52 -3.36 6.55
N PHE A 494 -2.34 -2.77 6.55
CA PHE A 494 -2.08 -1.44 7.13
C PHE A 494 -2.88 -0.34 6.43
N THR A 495 -2.89 -0.34 5.09
CA THR A 495 -3.62 0.65 4.30
C THR A 495 -5.13 0.54 4.53
N ILE A 496 -5.69 -0.68 4.54
CA ILE A 496 -7.11 -0.91 4.82
C ILE A 496 -7.48 -0.45 6.24
N LYS A 497 -6.63 -0.75 7.24
CA LYS A 497 -6.84 -0.27 8.61
C LYS A 497 -6.86 1.26 8.68
N ASN A 498 -5.95 1.93 7.98
CA ASN A 498 -5.89 3.39 7.95
C ASN A 498 -7.00 4.01 7.09
N ALA A 499 -7.55 3.28 6.12
CA ALA A 499 -8.65 3.75 5.28
C ALA A 499 -9.86 4.18 6.10
N ALA A 500 -10.18 3.45 7.18
CA ALA A 500 -11.28 3.77 8.09
C ALA A 500 -11.06 5.09 8.88
N GLN A 501 -9.86 5.66 8.85
CA GLN A 501 -9.48 6.87 9.58
C GLN A 501 -8.92 7.95 8.63
N GLY A 502 -9.07 7.75 7.32
CA GLY A 502 -8.54 8.64 6.29
C GLY A 502 -9.25 10.01 6.32
N ARG A 503 -8.50 11.10 6.12
CA ARG A 503 -9.04 12.47 6.11
C ARG A 503 -9.98 12.71 4.95
N SER A 504 -9.64 12.24 3.76
CA SER A 504 -10.39 12.45 2.52
C SER A 504 -10.51 11.16 1.72
N SER A 505 -11.63 11.00 1.04
CA SER A 505 -11.90 9.89 0.11
C SER A 505 -10.79 9.71 -0.92
N PHE A 506 -10.13 10.78 -1.35
CA PHE A 506 -8.99 10.71 -2.27
C PHE A 506 -7.87 9.81 -1.72
N TYR A 507 -7.40 10.10 -0.49
CA TYR A 507 -6.28 9.33 0.10
C TYR A 507 -6.65 7.88 0.34
N VAL A 508 -7.89 7.64 0.77
CA VAL A 508 -8.43 6.30 1.02
C VAL A 508 -8.48 5.50 -0.28
N ILE A 509 -9.08 6.07 -1.34
CA ILE A 509 -9.22 5.42 -2.64
C ILE A 509 -7.83 5.18 -3.26
N ALA A 510 -6.97 6.20 -3.27
CA ALA A 510 -5.64 6.11 -3.87
C ALA A 510 -4.74 5.08 -3.14
N GLY A 511 -4.77 5.07 -1.80
CA GLY A 511 -4.03 4.10 -1.00
C GLY A 511 -4.49 2.66 -1.22
N CYS A 512 -5.81 2.42 -1.17
CA CYS A 512 -6.37 1.10 -1.44
C CYS A 512 -6.13 0.63 -2.87
N ALA A 513 -6.19 1.54 -3.86
CA ALA A 513 -5.86 1.24 -5.24
C ALA A 513 -4.39 0.86 -5.41
N ALA A 514 -3.47 1.58 -4.76
CA ALA A 514 -2.04 1.31 -4.81
C ALA A 514 -1.70 -0.07 -4.24
N VAL A 515 -2.21 -0.42 -3.06
CA VAL A 515 -1.95 -1.74 -2.47
C VAL A 515 -2.64 -2.85 -3.24
N SER A 516 -3.83 -2.62 -3.81
CA SER A 516 -4.50 -3.57 -4.70
C SER A 516 -3.64 -3.88 -5.93
N MET A 517 -3.07 -2.85 -6.55
CA MET A 517 -2.17 -2.99 -7.70
C MET A 517 -0.93 -3.83 -7.34
N LEU A 518 -0.29 -3.54 -6.20
CA LEU A 518 0.84 -4.32 -5.71
C LEU A 518 0.46 -5.77 -5.38
N MET A 519 -0.71 -6.00 -4.76
CA MET A 519 -1.21 -7.34 -4.42
C MET A 519 -1.51 -8.18 -5.67
N VAL A 520 -2.13 -7.59 -6.69
CA VAL A 520 -2.45 -8.30 -7.94
C VAL A 520 -1.17 -8.64 -8.69
N GLN A 521 -0.20 -7.70 -8.77
CA GLN A 521 1.11 -7.98 -9.36
C GLN A 521 1.83 -9.12 -8.63
N LEU A 522 1.85 -9.09 -7.30
CA LEU A 522 2.39 -10.15 -6.46
C LEU A 522 1.74 -11.50 -6.79
N GLY A 523 0.40 -11.55 -6.78
CA GLY A 523 -0.34 -12.77 -7.05
C GLY A 523 -0.06 -13.33 -8.43
N LEU A 524 -0.05 -12.48 -9.46
CA LEU A 524 0.25 -12.90 -10.84
C LEU A 524 1.68 -13.43 -11.01
N ASN A 525 2.67 -12.82 -10.34
CA ASN A 525 4.05 -13.29 -10.38
C ASN A 525 4.22 -14.63 -9.65
N VAL A 526 3.78 -14.70 -8.39
CA VAL A 526 3.96 -15.90 -7.54
C VAL A 526 3.17 -17.08 -8.11
N PHE A 527 1.89 -16.89 -8.35
CA PHE A 527 1.03 -18.00 -8.82
C PHE A 527 1.31 -18.37 -10.27
N GLY A 528 1.75 -17.40 -11.11
CA GLY A 528 2.20 -17.68 -12.46
C GLY A 528 3.50 -18.48 -12.51
N SER A 529 4.45 -18.18 -11.60
CA SER A 529 5.71 -18.95 -11.46
C SER A 529 5.48 -20.36 -10.94
N LEU A 530 4.43 -20.58 -10.16
CA LEU A 530 4.06 -21.87 -9.56
C LEU A 530 3.04 -22.68 -10.39
N ASP A 531 2.69 -22.23 -11.59
CA ASP A 531 1.68 -22.84 -12.47
C ASP A 531 0.28 -22.95 -11.85
N ILE A 532 -0.02 -22.13 -10.82
CA ILE A 532 -1.35 -22.02 -10.21
C ILE A 532 -2.26 -21.13 -11.06
N LEU A 533 -1.69 -20.07 -11.67
CA LEU A 533 -2.33 -19.19 -12.64
C LEU A 533 -1.58 -19.26 -13.98
N PRO A 534 -2.23 -18.87 -15.10
CA PRO A 534 -1.53 -18.73 -16.37
C PRO A 534 -0.36 -17.76 -16.25
N PHE A 535 0.77 -18.08 -16.85
CA PHE A 535 1.97 -17.25 -16.80
C PHE A 535 1.78 -15.93 -17.57
N THR A 536 1.87 -14.81 -16.87
CA THR A 536 1.54 -13.47 -17.41
C THR A 536 2.75 -12.58 -17.66
N GLY A 537 3.93 -12.90 -17.10
CA GLY A 537 5.12 -12.05 -17.23
C GLY A 537 5.03 -10.73 -16.46
N VAL A 538 4.31 -10.71 -15.34
CA VAL A 538 4.18 -9.52 -14.46
C VAL A 538 5.27 -9.57 -13.40
N THR A 539 5.88 -8.43 -13.09
CA THR A 539 6.98 -8.32 -12.12
C THR A 539 6.50 -8.47 -10.68
N PHE A 540 7.33 -9.08 -9.82
CA PHE A 540 7.15 -9.07 -8.36
C PHE A 540 7.54 -7.68 -7.81
N PRO A 541 6.64 -6.97 -7.13
CA PRO A 541 6.90 -5.61 -6.65
C PRO A 541 8.17 -5.50 -5.81
N PHE A 542 9.05 -4.53 -6.10
CA PHE A 542 10.34 -4.25 -5.48
C PHE A 542 11.43 -5.30 -5.68
N VAL A 543 11.08 -6.55 -5.98
CA VAL A 543 12.00 -7.69 -6.00
C VAL A 543 12.53 -7.97 -7.40
N SER A 544 11.65 -7.92 -8.42
CA SER A 544 12.06 -8.13 -9.81
C SER A 544 13.07 -7.09 -10.28
N MET A 545 14.03 -7.52 -11.11
CA MET A 545 15.00 -6.66 -11.75
C MET A 545 14.36 -5.87 -12.90
N GLY A 546 13.60 -4.85 -12.56
CA GLY A 546 12.92 -3.97 -13.52
C GLY A 546 13.06 -2.51 -13.09
N GLY A 547 13.87 -1.72 -13.85
CA GLY A 547 14.16 -0.35 -13.44
C GLY A 547 12.94 0.55 -13.34
N SER A 548 12.06 0.54 -14.34
CA SER A 548 10.80 1.28 -14.33
C SER A 548 9.83 0.74 -13.28
N SER A 549 9.79 -0.58 -13.06
CA SER A 549 8.96 -1.23 -12.05
C SER A 549 9.39 -0.84 -10.63
N LEU A 550 10.70 -0.79 -10.34
CA LEU A 550 11.20 -0.36 -9.04
C LEU A 550 10.80 1.09 -8.72
N ILE A 551 10.95 2.01 -9.69
CA ILE A 551 10.53 3.42 -9.55
C ILE A 551 9.03 3.51 -9.29
N SER A 552 8.23 2.77 -10.07
CA SER A 552 6.77 2.73 -9.94
C SER A 552 6.34 2.20 -8.58
N CYS A 553 6.94 1.12 -8.08
CA CYS A 553 6.66 0.56 -6.77
C CYS A 553 6.95 1.56 -5.63
N TRP A 554 8.10 2.25 -5.67
CA TRP A 554 8.41 3.32 -4.71
C TRP A 554 7.41 4.47 -4.81
N ALA A 555 7.03 4.88 -6.02
CA ALA A 555 6.04 5.94 -6.21
C ALA A 555 4.65 5.55 -5.67
N LEU A 556 4.21 4.30 -5.86
CA LEU A 556 2.94 3.79 -5.33
C LEU A 556 2.88 3.83 -3.79
N LEU A 557 4.03 3.65 -3.11
CA LEU A 557 4.09 3.81 -1.65
C LEU A 557 3.72 5.21 -1.17
N ALA A 558 3.83 6.25 -2.00
CA ALA A 558 3.42 7.59 -1.60
C ALA A 558 1.91 7.66 -1.31
N PHE A 559 1.09 6.94 -2.07
CA PHE A 559 -0.36 6.83 -1.80
C PHE A 559 -0.63 6.04 -0.52
N VAL A 560 0.10 4.94 -0.29
CA VAL A 560 0.04 4.18 0.96
C VAL A 560 0.42 5.07 2.14
N LYS A 561 1.52 5.80 2.02
CA LYS A 561 2.01 6.71 3.06
C LYS A 561 1.07 7.87 3.34
N ALA A 562 0.33 8.33 2.33
CA ALA A 562 -0.68 9.38 2.47
C ALA A 562 -1.91 8.95 3.30
N THR A 563 -2.17 7.65 3.45
CA THR A 563 -3.22 7.14 4.34
C THR A 563 -2.83 7.14 5.82
N ASP A 564 -1.53 7.24 6.12
CA ASP A 564 -1.02 7.19 7.50
C ASP A 564 -1.22 8.54 8.21
N THR A 565 -2.32 8.66 8.95
CA THR A 565 -2.69 9.87 9.69
C THR A 565 -2.09 9.95 11.10
N ARG A 566 -1.25 9.00 11.51
CA ARG A 566 -0.56 9.04 12.81
C ARG A 566 0.29 10.32 12.92
N LYS A 567 0.39 10.86 14.14
CA LYS A 567 1.11 12.11 14.40
C LYS A 567 2.57 12.00 13.92
N ASN A 568 2.96 12.86 13.00
CA ASN A 568 4.31 12.93 12.40
C ASN A 568 4.76 11.63 11.67
N ALA A 569 3.86 10.71 11.34
CA ALA A 569 4.23 9.48 10.66
C ALA A 569 4.54 9.69 9.17
N SER A 570 3.80 10.56 8.50
CA SER A 570 3.84 10.70 7.04
C SER A 570 4.43 12.02 6.57
N LEU A 571 5.22 11.95 5.46
CA LEU A 571 5.64 13.13 4.69
C LEU A 571 4.48 13.76 3.91
N ALA A 572 3.47 12.98 3.54
CA ALA A 572 2.33 13.43 2.75
C ALA A 572 1.35 14.29 3.57
N ILE A 573 1.56 14.44 4.89
CA ILE A 573 0.74 15.25 5.78
C ILE A 573 1.54 16.45 6.24
N LYS A 574 0.92 17.65 6.18
CA LYS A 574 1.51 18.89 6.73
C LYS A 574 1.74 18.66 8.23
N ALA A 575 2.94 18.92 8.70
CA ALA A 575 3.17 19.03 10.14
C ALA A 575 2.33 20.19 10.67
N PRO A 576 1.74 20.11 11.88
CA PRO A 576 1.13 21.26 12.51
C PRO A 576 2.21 22.36 12.55
N THR A 577 1.85 23.55 12.11
CA THR A 577 2.71 24.72 12.20
C THR A 577 3.07 24.83 13.69
N LYS A 578 4.36 24.84 14.02
CA LYS A 578 4.75 25.21 15.39
C LYS A 578 4.11 26.58 15.61
N MET A 579 3.21 26.67 16.59
CA MET A 579 2.86 27.98 17.11
C MET A 579 4.18 28.67 17.41
N HIS A 580 4.41 29.85 16.84
CA HIS A 580 5.38 30.77 17.41
C HIS A 580 5.03 30.82 18.89
N ASP A 581 6.03 30.58 19.75
CA ASP A 581 5.91 30.79 21.16
C ASP A 581 5.26 32.17 21.32
N VAL A 582 3.95 32.19 21.54
CA VAL A 582 3.27 33.33 22.12
C VAL A 582 3.82 33.29 23.53
N ASN A 583 4.85 34.07 23.75
CA ASN A 583 5.41 34.33 25.05
C ASN A 583 4.27 34.46 26.04
N GLU A 584 4.35 33.65 27.09
CA GLU A 584 3.85 33.89 28.43
C GLU A 584 2.93 35.12 28.57
N PHE A 585 1.78 35.11 27.93
CA PHE A 585 0.64 35.75 28.53
C PHE A 585 0.15 34.76 29.55
N THR A 586 0.43 35.03 30.81
CA THR A 586 -0.17 34.47 31.97
C THR A 586 -1.67 34.43 31.74
N ILE A 587 -2.17 33.37 31.15
CA ILE A 587 -3.59 33.03 31.26
C ILE A 587 -3.72 32.60 32.72
N GLN A 588 -4.16 33.56 33.53
CA GLN A 588 -4.80 33.18 34.80
C GLN A 588 -5.81 32.10 34.43
N GLU A 589 -5.59 30.93 34.98
CA GLU A 589 -6.54 29.82 34.96
C GLU A 589 -7.90 30.33 35.50
N GLU A 590 -8.70 30.99 34.68
CA GLU A 590 -10.13 30.84 34.81
C GLU A 590 -10.39 29.41 34.37
N ALA A 591 -10.52 28.55 35.38
CA ALA A 591 -11.03 27.20 35.20
C ALA A 591 -12.29 27.32 34.33
N PRO A 592 -12.41 26.55 33.21
CA PRO A 592 -13.59 26.58 32.39
C PRO A 592 -14.77 26.39 33.34
N ARG A 593 -15.68 27.38 33.38
CA ARG A 593 -16.88 27.28 34.19
C ARG A 593 -17.48 25.93 33.89
N PRO A 594 -17.72 25.05 34.89
CA PRO A 594 -18.34 23.79 34.63
C PRO A 594 -19.68 24.13 33.97
N VAL A 595 -19.88 23.70 32.72
CA VAL A 595 -21.18 23.68 32.09
C VAL A 595 -22.04 22.95 33.09
N GLN A 596 -22.94 23.66 33.75
CA GLN A 596 -23.94 23.07 34.65
C GLN A 596 -24.78 22.12 33.79
N ARG A 597 -24.36 20.85 33.76
CA ARG A 597 -25.26 19.80 33.34
C ARG A 597 -26.47 19.90 34.31
N PRO A 598 -27.71 20.00 33.80
CA PRO A 598 -28.84 19.76 34.67
C PRO A 598 -28.59 18.41 35.35
N ALA A 599 -28.66 18.39 36.67
CA ALA A 599 -28.47 17.15 37.42
C ALA A 599 -29.47 16.13 36.86
N PRO A 600 -29.01 14.92 36.48
CA PRO A 600 -29.95 13.88 36.06
C PRO A 600 -30.92 13.65 37.20
N GLN A 601 -32.22 13.67 36.87
CA GLN A 601 -33.26 13.36 37.85
C GLN A 601 -33.06 11.90 38.32
N PRO A 602 -33.35 11.57 39.58
CA PRO A 602 -33.05 10.25 40.16
C PRO A 602 -33.75 9.07 39.48
N GLU A 603 -34.67 9.31 38.56
CA GLU A 603 -35.41 8.26 37.84
C GLU A 603 -34.71 7.67 36.64
N ASP A 604 -33.62 8.27 36.18
CA ASP A 604 -32.88 7.76 34.97
C ASP A 604 -31.80 6.71 35.30
N TYR A 605 -31.59 6.39 36.57
CA TYR A 605 -30.53 5.44 36.98
C TYR A 605 -31.01 4.00 37.22
N PHE A 606 -32.32 3.72 37.17
CA PHE A 606 -32.85 2.40 37.50
C PHE A 606 -33.06 1.44 36.32
N GLY A 607 -32.68 1.80 35.10
CA GLY A 607 -32.95 0.98 33.91
C GLY A 607 -31.78 0.17 33.33
N VAL A 608 -30.54 0.37 33.78
CA VAL A 608 -29.36 -0.23 33.10
C VAL A 608 -28.59 -1.19 34.00
N ASN A 609 -28.69 -1.09 35.30
CA ASN A 609 -27.92 -1.96 36.21
C ASN A 609 -28.59 -3.31 36.54
N GLU A 610 -29.92 -3.47 36.39
CA GLU A 610 -30.57 -4.75 36.65
C GLU A 610 -30.37 -5.84 35.59
N ARG A 611 -29.79 -5.51 34.43
CA ARG A 611 -29.50 -6.52 33.39
C ARG A 611 -28.05 -6.99 33.34
N LEU A 612 -27.15 -6.45 34.13
CA LEU A 612 -25.74 -6.84 34.16
C LEU A 612 -25.36 -7.76 35.33
N ASP A 613 -26.16 -7.75 36.40
CA ASP A 613 -25.90 -8.58 37.59
C ASP A 613 -26.53 -9.99 37.52
N GLU A 614 -27.50 -10.24 36.62
CA GLU A 614 -28.05 -11.60 36.40
C GLU A 614 -27.23 -12.50 35.46
N PHE A 615 -26.12 -12.01 34.87
CA PHE A 615 -25.37 -12.75 33.85
C PHE A 615 -23.99 -13.26 34.29
N GLN A 616 -23.61 -13.19 35.57
CA GLN A 616 -22.20 -13.42 35.95
C GLN A 616 -21.87 -14.63 36.82
N GLU A 617 -22.80 -15.38 37.44
CA GLU A 617 -22.38 -16.54 38.24
C GLU A 617 -22.87 -17.91 37.75
N ASP A 618 -24.02 -18.02 37.16
CA ASP A 618 -24.57 -19.32 36.75
C ASP A 618 -24.17 -19.78 35.36
N ASP A 619 -23.89 -18.88 34.44
CA ASP A 619 -23.45 -19.26 33.07
C ASP A 619 -21.98 -19.68 33.01
N LEU A 620 -21.13 -19.21 33.91
CA LEU A 620 -19.74 -19.65 34.00
C LEU A 620 -19.61 -21.04 34.65
N ARG A 621 -20.47 -21.41 35.56
CA ARG A 621 -20.49 -22.78 36.14
C ARG A 621 -20.94 -23.80 35.11
N ASN A 622 -21.95 -23.52 34.34
CA ASN A 622 -22.46 -24.44 33.30
C ASN A 622 -21.50 -24.64 32.12
N LEU A 623 -20.59 -23.68 31.85
CA LEU A 623 -19.53 -23.82 30.84
C LEU A 623 -18.36 -24.68 31.32
N PHE A 624 -18.08 -24.69 32.62
CA PHE A 624 -17.02 -25.53 33.20
C PHE A 624 -17.47 -26.98 33.39
N ASP A 625 -18.73 -27.22 33.72
CA ASP A 625 -19.27 -28.59 33.89
C ASP A 625 -19.43 -29.34 32.57
N ARG A 626 -19.85 -28.67 31.47
CA ARG A 626 -19.87 -29.25 30.11
C ARG A 626 -18.50 -29.60 29.56
N ARG A 627 -17.43 -28.99 30.07
CA ARG A 627 -16.04 -29.30 29.64
C ARG A 627 -15.46 -30.52 30.33
N ASN A 628 -15.98 -30.91 31.47
CA ASN A 628 -15.55 -32.08 32.23
C ASN A 628 -16.29 -33.35 31.82
N GLU A 629 -17.55 -33.30 31.39
CA GLU A 629 -18.29 -34.46 30.89
C GLU A 629 -17.78 -34.98 29.55
N ASN A 630 -17.24 -34.11 28.68
CA ASN A 630 -16.65 -34.53 27.39
C ASN A 630 -15.22 -35.11 27.50
N ARG A 631 -14.59 -35.12 28.68
CA ARG A 631 -13.30 -35.79 28.93
C ARG A 631 -13.43 -37.18 29.48
N GLY A 632 -14.63 -37.61 29.84
CA GLY A 632 -14.92 -38.95 30.42
C GLY A 632 -15.35 -40.01 29.44
N GLN A 633 -15.60 -39.71 28.17
CA GLN A 633 -16.10 -40.66 27.18
C GLN A 633 -15.10 -41.10 26.09
N ASN A 634 -13.82 -40.73 26.21
CA ASN A 634 -12.75 -41.27 25.34
C ASN A 634 -11.61 -41.85 26.21
N ARG A 635 -11.89 -42.95 26.88
CA ARG A 635 -10.92 -43.97 27.29
C ARG A 635 -11.51 -45.35 27.06
#